data_e1f8065e4e3354e16728672bf4d480fa
#
_entry.id   e1f8065e4e3354e16728672bf4d480fa
#
_cell.length_a   1.000
_cell.length_b   1.000
_cell.length_c   1.000
_cell.angle_alpha   90.00
_cell.angle_beta   90.00
_cell.angle_gamma   90.00
#
_symmetry.space_group_name_H-M   'P 1'
#
loop_
_entity.id
_entity.type
_entity.pdbx_description
1 polymer ?
#
loop_
_entity_poly.entity_id
_entity_poly.type
_entity_poly.pdbx_seq_one_letter_code
_entity_poly.pdbx_strand_id
1 'polypeptide(L)'
;MLSRLLPKIVSFAVFLPCFPLPAAESIQEGELGTFMGRADLEMHKLFEGERDPNIVVALDGTVVASWGEVEDNFALGKEGIRVRRSEDGGKTWGPLITVAKPCWHGGGVTVDEGSGDIFAFPEARYPPARKWVCRSRDHGKSWHKVEKAVIRPDHRGNVPDMHFAEHGITLRHGRHAGRLLRAARWYAGGDNRGNLPRMYNTAIYSDDGGVTWNTSEPFPELGTGEGAVAELSDGRVYYNSRRHADPPGSKYNPALRWEAWSEDGGLTWKDAAMCRILPDGARKSIGPGSGCFAGLVRLPVKGRDILLYSNCDSVTAERRDVTVWVSFDGAGTWPLKRRVWEGPSAYSSLNAGRPGTASEGWIYLLLEGGKSHRYEDGHLARFNLSWLLEGEETGDGKLPGWLDR
;
A
#
# COMPACT_ATOMS: atom_id res chain seq x y z
N MET A 1 -20.66 -10.46 74.21
CA MET A 1 -20.04 -11.34 73.23
C MET A 1 -21.03 -11.58 72.12
N LEU A 2 -20.86 -10.82 70.98
CA LEU A 2 -21.65 -11.00 69.79
C LEU A 2 -20.66 -11.20 68.61
N SER A 3 -20.55 -12.43 68.14
CA SER A 3 -19.75 -12.82 66.97
C SER A 3 -20.51 -12.47 65.72
N ARG A 4 -19.95 -11.54 64.89
CA ARG A 4 -20.45 -11.24 63.55
C ARG A 4 -19.90 -12.26 62.55
N LEU A 5 -20.80 -13.05 61.98
CA LEU A 5 -20.54 -13.89 60.81
C LEU A 5 -20.49 -13.01 59.54
N LEU A 6 -19.35 -13.00 58.84
CA LEU A 6 -19.21 -12.43 57.51
C LEU A 6 -19.61 -13.48 56.44
N PRO A 7 -20.37 -13.12 55.42
CA PRO A 7 -20.69 -14.03 54.32
C PRO A 7 -19.49 -14.23 53.40
N LYS A 8 -19.17 -15.48 53.07
CA LYS A 8 -18.22 -15.88 52.06
C LYS A 8 -18.82 -15.58 50.66
N ILE A 9 -18.21 -14.65 49.92
CA ILE A 9 -18.52 -14.45 48.52
C ILE A 9 -17.82 -15.55 47.72
N VAL A 10 -18.60 -16.43 47.11
CA VAL A 10 -18.11 -17.44 46.18
C VAL A 10 -18.12 -16.78 44.77
N SER A 11 -16.95 -16.45 44.26
CA SER A 11 -16.80 -16.00 42.86
C SER A 11 -16.90 -17.19 41.90
N PHE A 12 -17.97 -17.27 41.17
CA PHE A 12 -18.07 -18.17 40.01
C PHE A 12 -17.32 -17.55 38.82
N ALA A 13 -16.19 -18.11 38.48
CA ALA A 13 -15.54 -17.81 37.21
C ALA A 13 -16.34 -18.50 36.08
N VAL A 14 -17.05 -17.71 35.28
CA VAL A 14 -17.69 -18.20 34.04
C VAL A 14 -16.60 -18.35 32.98
N PHE A 15 -16.15 -19.57 32.76
CA PHE A 15 -15.35 -19.93 31.61
C PHE A 15 -16.25 -19.91 30.36
N LEU A 16 -16.19 -18.84 29.56
CA LEU A 16 -16.73 -18.87 28.22
C LEU A 16 -15.79 -19.75 27.36
N PRO A 17 -16.32 -20.75 26.66
CA PRO A 17 -15.51 -21.53 25.73
C PRO A 17 -15.01 -20.61 24.60
N CYS A 18 -13.70 -20.50 24.45
CA CYS A 18 -13.08 -19.89 23.32
C CYS A 18 -13.31 -20.84 22.12
N PHE A 19 -14.32 -20.58 21.31
CA PHE A 19 -14.45 -21.27 20.04
C PHE A 19 -13.31 -20.79 19.13
N PRO A 20 -12.50 -21.70 18.56
CA PRO A 20 -11.56 -21.30 17.54
C PRO A 20 -12.36 -20.68 16.39
N LEU A 21 -11.99 -19.48 15.99
CA LEU A 21 -12.47 -18.91 14.72
C LEU A 21 -12.17 -19.95 13.63
N PRO A 22 -13.12 -20.18 12.69
CA PRO A 22 -12.84 -21.06 11.56
C PRO A 22 -11.56 -20.55 10.90
N ALA A 23 -10.62 -21.47 10.63
CA ALA A 23 -9.43 -21.15 9.87
C ALA A 23 -9.90 -20.44 8.59
N ALA A 24 -9.43 -19.21 8.38
CA ALA A 24 -9.71 -18.49 7.15
C ALA A 24 -9.36 -19.45 6.00
N GLU A 25 -10.31 -19.73 5.11
CA GLU A 25 -10.00 -20.46 3.88
C GLU A 25 -8.80 -19.76 3.27
N SER A 26 -7.69 -20.50 3.09
CA SER A 26 -6.43 -19.95 2.63
C SER A 26 -6.72 -19.19 1.33
N ILE A 27 -6.43 -17.90 1.32
CA ILE A 27 -6.61 -17.04 0.15
C ILE A 27 -5.92 -17.72 -1.02
N GLN A 28 -6.68 -18.03 -2.05
CA GLN A 28 -6.18 -18.81 -3.17
C GLN A 28 -5.12 -18.01 -3.91
N GLU A 29 -3.91 -18.54 -3.97
CA GLU A 29 -2.92 -18.13 -4.95
C GLU A 29 -3.22 -18.88 -6.27
N GLY A 30 -3.06 -18.16 -7.39
CA GLY A 30 -3.31 -18.68 -8.74
C GLY A 30 -2.05 -19.26 -9.36
N GLU A 31 -2.21 -19.68 -10.61
CA GLU A 31 -1.10 -20.20 -11.42
C GLU A 31 -0.41 -19.04 -12.17
N LEU A 32 0.91 -19.17 -12.37
CA LEU A 32 1.68 -18.19 -13.14
C LEU A 32 1.12 -18.00 -14.57
N GLY A 33 0.65 -19.07 -15.18
CA GLY A 33 0.10 -19.07 -16.54
C GLY A 33 -1.01 -18.07 -16.78
N THR A 34 -1.81 -17.73 -15.74
CA THR A 34 -2.88 -16.72 -15.87
C THR A 34 -2.35 -15.32 -16.14
N PHE A 35 -1.12 -15.01 -15.69
CA PHE A 35 -0.43 -13.75 -15.97
C PHE A 35 0.40 -13.75 -17.25
N MET A 36 0.55 -14.93 -17.89
CA MET A 36 1.47 -15.17 -19.02
C MET A 36 0.72 -15.36 -20.36
N GLY A 37 -0.41 -14.73 -20.56
CA GLY A 37 -1.13 -14.73 -21.84
C GLY A 37 -0.45 -13.87 -22.91
N ARG A 38 -1.18 -13.59 -24.00
CA ARG A 38 -0.76 -12.59 -24.97
C ARG A 38 -0.41 -11.28 -24.26
N ALA A 39 0.74 -10.70 -24.62
CA ALA A 39 1.17 -9.41 -24.08
C ALA A 39 0.10 -8.32 -24.35
N ASP A 40 -0.38 -7.68 -23.30
CA ASP A 40 -1.46 -6.71 -23.39
C ASP A 40 -1.25 -5.55 -22.41
N LEU A 41 -1.55 -4.33 -22.87
CA LEU A 41 -1.55 -3.09 -22.11
C LEU A 41 -2.71 -2.21 -22.56
N GLU A 42 -3.59 -1.87 -21.65
CA GLU A 42 -4.67 -0.90 -21.84
C GLU A 42 -4.48 0.31 -20.92
N MET A 43 -4.86 1.49 -21.38
CA MET A 43 -4.76 2.74 -20.61
C MET A 43 -6.13 3.41 -20.48
N HIS A 44 -6.51 3.80 -19.27
CA HIS A 44 -7.76 4.50 -18.96
C HIS A 44 -7.47 5.79 -18.17
N LYS A 45 -8.06 6.92 -18.56
CA LYS A 45 -8.07 8.12 -17.72
C LYS A 45 -9.20 7.99 -16.69
N LEU A 46 -8.89 8.08 -15.39
CA LEU A 46 -9.87 7.94 -14.32
C LEU A 46 -10.25 9.26 -13.65
N PHE A 47 -9.31 10.20 -13.54
CA PHE A 47 -9.56 11.51 -12.92
C PHE A 47 -8.70 12.60 -13.56
N GLU A 48 -9.00 13.86 -13.26
CA GLU A 48 -8.31 15.05 -13.77
C GLU A 48 -8.07 16.03 -12.62
N GLY A 49 -6.85 16.58 -12.51
CA GLY A 49 -6.48 17.59 -11.52
C GLY A 49 -6.47 17.10 -10.07
N GLU A 50 -6.78 15.82 -9.81
CA GLU A 50 -6.80 15.21 -8.48
C GLU A 50 -5.50 14.44 -8.19
N ARG A 51 -5.29 13.98 -6.93
CA ARG A 51 -4.00 13.54 -6.47
C ARG A 51 -4.03 12.22 -5.69
N ASP A 52 -2.85 11.66 -5.49
CA ASP A 52 -2.55 10.58 -4.55
C ASP A 52 -3.28 9.27 -4.87
N PRO A 53 -2.97 8.70 -6.04
CA PRO A 53 -3.61 7.49 -6.55
C PRO A 53 -3.32 6.30 -5.65
N ASN A 54 -4.32 5.45 -5.47
CA ASN A 54 -4.17 4.15 -4.85
C ASN A 54 -5.14 3.15 -5.48
N ILE A 55 -4.73 1.88 -5.58
CA ILE A 55 -5.54 0.85 -6.22
C ILE A 55 -5.51 -0.44 -5.41
N VAL A 56 -6.68 -1.08 -5.28
CA VAL A 56 -6.81 -2.42 -4.69
C VAL A 56 -7.78 -3.26 -5.51
N VAL A 57 -7.71 -4.57 -5.32
CA VAL A 57 -8.67 -5.53 -5.88
C VAL A 57 -9.40 -6.19 -4.71
N ALA A 58 -10.72 -6.02 -4.66
CA ALA A 58 -11.61 -6.63 -3.67
C ALA A 58 -11.68 -8.16 -3.86
N LEU A 59 -12.24 -8.89 -2.88
CA LEU A 59 -12.29 -10.36 -2.94
C LEU A 59 -13.06 -10.92 -4.13
N ASP A 60 -14.11 -10.22 -4.58
CA ASP A 60 -14.91 -10.59 -5.76
C ASP A 60 -14.24 -10.23 -7.10
N GLY A 61 -13.03 -9.68 -7.06
CA GLY A 61 -12.31 -9.24 -8.25
C GLY A 61 -12.63 -7.81 -8.70
N THR A 62 -13.53 -7.10 -8.00
CA THR A 62 -13.79 -5.69 -8.27
C THR A 62 -12.51 -4.86 -8.07
N VAL A 63 -12.11 -4.13 -9.09
CA VAL A 63 -10.97 -3.22 -9.02
C VAL A 63 -11.47 -1.89 -8.45
N VAL A 64 -10.84 -1.43 -7.37
CA VAL A 64 -11.20 -0.19 -6.67
C VAL A 64 -10.04 0.79 -6.76
N ALA A 65 -10.20 1.80 -7.60
CA ALA A 65 -9.27 2.92 -7.73
C ALA A 65 -9.70 4.05 -6.79
N SER A 66 -8.79 4.53 -5.94
CA SER A 66 -9.04 5.62 -5.01
C SER A 66 -8.02 6.74 -5.17
N TRP A 67 -8.43 7.96 -4.83
CA TRP A 67 -7.57 9.13 -4.87
C TRP A 67 -8.11 10.25 -3.99
N GLY A 68 -7.30 11.30 -3.78
CA GLY A 68 -7.68 12.52 -3.08
C GLY A 68 -8.30 13.54 -4.02
N GLU A 69 -9.50 13.99 -3.66
CA GLU A 69 -10.09 15.18 -4.28
C GLU A 69 -9.35 16.42 -3.79
N VAL A 70 -8.84 17.21 -4.73
CA VAL A 70 -8.14 18.47 -4.45
C VAL A 70 -8.97 19.62 -5.01
N GLU A 71 -9.44 20.52 -4.16
CA GLU A 71 -10.09 21.75 -4.56
C GLU A 71 -9.23 22.97 -4.18
N ASP A 72 -9.13 23.96 -5.08
CA ASP A 72 -8.55 25.28 -4.86
C ASP A 72 -7.22 25.29 -4.06
N ASN A 73 -6.17 24.69 -4.59
CA ASN A 73 -4.83 24.72 -4.00
C ASN A 73 -4.76 24.26 -2.52
N PHE A 74 -5.42 23.15 -2.19
CA PHE A 74 -5.42 22.56 -0.85
C PHE A 74 -6.18 23.42 0.20
N ALA A 75 -7.30 24.02 -0.20
CA ALA A 75 -8.17 24.74 0.72
C ALA A 75 -8.76 23.77 1.75
N LEU A 76 -8.43 24.00 3.03
CA LEU A 76 -8.92 23.20 4.15
C LEU A 76 -10.45 23.07 4.15
N GLY A 77 -10.95 21.83 4.23
CA GLY A 77 -12.38 21.54 4.38
C GLY A 77 -13.15 21.34 3.08
N LYS A 78 -12.49 21.36 1.92
CA LYS A 78 -13.12 21.06 0.63
C LYS A 78 -12.66 19.73 0.02
N GLU A 79 -11.59 19.17 0.53
CA GLU A 79 -10.98 17.92 0.05
C GLU A 79 -11.75 16.69 0.53
N GLY A 80 -11.48 15.56 -0.12
CA GLY A 80 -12.11 14.29 0.21
C GLY A 80 -11.36 13.10 -0.37
N ILE A 81 -11.86 11.91 -0.07
CA ILE A 81 -11.41 10.66 -0.70
C ILE A 81 -12.48 10.20 -1.67
N ARG A 82 -12.08 9.93 -2.90
CA ARG A 82 -12.91 9.46 -4.00
C ARG A 82 -12.52 8.05 -4.42
N VAL A 83 -13.50 7.31 -4.92
CA VAL A 83 -13.25 6.01 -5.56
C VAL A 83 -14.08 5.85 -6.81
N ARG A 84 -13.56 5.07 -7.76
CA ARG A 84 -14.31 4.41 -8.84
C ARG A 84 -14.06 2.92 -8.77
N ARG A 85 -15.01 2.17 -9.29
CA ARG A 85 -15.01 0.71 -9.27
C ARG A 85 -15.17 0.15 -10.67
N SER A 86 -14.49 -0.95 -10.92
CA SER A 86 -14.67 -1.78 -12.13
C SER A 86 -15.01 -3.21 -11.71
N GLU A 87 -16.12 -3.75 -12.20
CA GLU A 87 -16.59 -5.11 -11.92
C GLU A 87 -16.22 -6.10 -13.04
N ASP A 88 -15.58 -5.62 -14.10
CA ASP A 88 -15.23 -6.38 -15.32
C ASP A 88 -13.71 -6.48 -15.55
N GLY A 89 -12.93 -6.42 -14.45
CA GLY A 89 -11.47 -6.55 -14.49
C GLY A 89 -10.77 -5.31 -15.03
N GLY A 90 -11.32 -4.11 -14.86
CA GLY A 90 -10.69 -2.85 -15.22
C GLY A 90 -11.04 -2.31 -16.61
N LYS A 91 -11.97 -2.95 -17.37
CA LYS A 91 -12.34 -2.53 -18.71
C LYS A 91 -13.29 -1.32 -18.71
N THR A 92 -14.29 -1.34 -17.81
CA THR A 92 -15.23 -0.24 -17.66
C THR A 92 -15.28 0.24 -16.20
N TRP A 93 -15.60 1.51 -16.01
CA TRP A 93 -15.55 2.16 -14.70
C TRP A 93 -16.90 2.80 -14.34
N GLY A 94 -17.38 2.45 -13.16
CA GLY A 94 -18.61 2.97 -12.60
C GLY A 94 -18.55 4.45 -12.21
N PRO A 95 -19.64 4.97 -11.61
CA PRO A 95 -19.72 6.35 -11.17
C PRO A 95 -18.72 6.64 -10.05
N LEU A 96 -18.45 7.94 -9.85
CA LEU A 96 -17.64 8.44 -8.77
C LEU A 96 -18.38 8.29 -7.42
N ILE A 97 -17.69 7.75 -6.42
CA ILE A 97 -18.19 7.51 -5.07
C ILE A 97 -17.33 8.30 -4.09
N THR A 98 -17.94 8.98 -3.12
CA THR A 98 -17.25 9.67 -2.03
C THR A 98 -17.10 8.72 -0.84
N VAL A 99 -15.87 8.50 -0.40
CA VAL A 99 -15.55 7.72 0.80
C VAL A 99 -15.74 8.56 2.06
N ALA A 100 -15.16 9.75 2.08
CA ALA A 100 -15.26 10.72 3.14
C ALA A 100 -15.03 12.14 2.61
N LYS A 101 -15.78 13.12 3.16
CA LYS A 101 -15.67 14.56 2.87
C LYS A 101 -16.39 15.36 3.97
N PRO A 102 -15.85 16.47 4.52
CA PRO A 102 -14.51 16.99 4.24
C PRO A 102 -13.43 16.19 4.98
N CYS A 103 -12.33 15.93 4.31
CA CYS A 103 -11.13 15.36 4.92
C CYS A 103 -9.94 15.54 3.99
N TRP A 104 -8.73 15.49 4.57
CA TRP A 104 -7.53 15.29 3.79
C TRP A 104 -7.52 13.85 3.25
N HIS A 105 -7.07 13.67 2.02
CA HIS A 105 -6.93 12.34 1.46
C HIS A 105 -5.91 11.54 2.27
N GLY A 106 -6.37 10.56 3.02
CA GLY A 106 -5.53 9.57 3.69
C GLY A 106 -4.80 8.71 2.65
N GLY A 107 -3.85 7.93 3.10
CA GLY A 107 -3.13 7.01 2.22
C GLY A 107 -3.98 5.85 1.69
N GLY A 108 -3.29 4.84 1.21
CA GLY A 108 -3.88 3.68 0.58
C GLY A 108 -4.94 2.96 1.39
N VAL A 109 -5.89 2.40 0.69
CA VAL A 109 -6.93 1.54 1.25
C VAL A 109 -6.35 0.15 1.57
N THR A 110 -7.02 -0.59 2.45
CA THR A 110 -6.60 -1.95 2.86
C THR A 110 -7.76 -2.90 2.71
N VAL A 111 -7.56 -4.00 2.00
CA VAL A 111 -8.55 -5.08 1.88
C VAL A 111 -8.28 -6.11 2.97
N ASP A 112 -9.30 -6.41 3.78
CA ASP A 112 -9.31 -7.57 4.64
C ASP A 112 -9.72 -8.80 3.83
N GLU A 113 -8.77 -9.65 3.55
CA GLU A 113 -9.01 -10.84 2.74
C GLU A 113 -9.77 -11.95 3.50
N GLY A 114 -9.93 -11.80 4.81
CA GLY A 114 -10.77 -12.71 5.62
C GLY A 114 -12.25 -12.37 5.56
N SER A 115 -12.59 -11.08 5.59
CA SER A 115 -14.00 -10.62 5.61
C SER A 115 -14.48 -10.04 4.28
N GLY A 116 -13.58 -9.59 3.41
CA GLY A 116 -13.90 -8.80 2.21
C GLY A 116 -14.08 -7.31 2.49
N ASP A 117 -13.96 -6.87 3.73
CA ASP A 117 -14.06 -5.46 4.10
C ASP A 117 -12.90 -4.65 3.49
N ILE A 118 -13.18 -3.41 3.12
CA ILE A 118 -12.16 -2.47 2.63
C ILE A 118 -12.10 -1.29 3.58
N PHE A 119 -10.90 -0.95 4.06
CA PHE A 119 -10.66 0.13 5.00
C PHE A 119 -10.00 1.32 4.32
N ALA A 120 -10.44 2.54 4.64
CA ALA A 120 -9.81 3.80 4.26
C ALA A 120 -9.54 4.64 5.53
N PHE A 121 -8.54 5.52 5.47
CA PHE A 121 -8.00 6.23 6.63
C PHE A 121 -8.00 7.75 6.41
N PRO A 122 -9.17 8.40 6.47
CA PRO A 122 -9.25 9.84 6.33
C PRO A 122 -8.59 10.58 7.49
N GLU A 123 -8.01 11.74 7.19
CA GLU A 123 -7.46 12.68 8.17
C GLU A 123 -8.19 14.03 8.06
N ALA A 124 -8.40 14.73 9.18
CA ALA A 124 -9.20 15.96 9.20
C ALA A 124 -8.58 17.10 8.38
N ARG A 125 -7.26 17.06 8.19
CA ARG A 125 -6.45 18.03 7.44
C ARG A 125 -5.06 17.44 7.21
N TYR A 126 -4.18 18.16 6.53
CA TYR A 126 -2.77 17.81 6.44
C TYR A 126 -2.17 17.51 7.83
N PRO A 127 -1.41 16.42 8.01
CA PRO A 127 -0.90 15.96 9.30
C PRO A 127 0.05 16.96 10.00
N PRO A 128 0.13 16.86 11.34
CA PRO A 128 -0.60 15.92 12.18
C PRO A 128 -2.05 16.36 12.40
N ALA A 129 -2.98 15.41 12.29
CA ALA A 129 -4.40 15.70 12.38
C ALA A 129 -5.17 14.56 13.05
N ARG A 130 -6.41 14.85 13.46
CA ARG A 130 -7.36 13.81 13.85
C ARG A 130 -7.65 12.93 12.65
N LYS A 131 -7.62 11.63 12.86
CA LYS A 131 -7.87 10.61 11.86
C LYS A 131 -8.99 9.66 12.31
N TRP A 132 -9.59 8.98 11.36
CA TRP A 132 -10.60 7.96 11.61
C TRP A 132 -10.50 6.86 10.57
N VAL A 133 -11.26 5.80 10.76
CA VAL A 133 -11.33 4.68 9.83
C VAL A 133 -12.71 4.67 9.19
N CYS A 134 -12.76 4.57 7.86
CA CYS A 134 -13.95 4.24 7.10
C CYS A 134 -13.86 2.80 6.59
N ARG A 135 -15.01 2.14 6.46
CA ARG A 135 -15.11 0.76 6.00
C ARG A 135 -16.20 0.61 4.96
N SER A 136 -15.91 -0.16 3.93
CA SER A 136 -16.87 -0.71 2.97
C SER A 136 -17.02 -2.21 3.19
N ARG A 137 -18.25 -2.72 3.13
CA ARG A 137 -18.60 -4.14 3.23
C ARG A 137 -19.19 -4.71 1.94
N ASP A 138 -19.15 -3.92 0.90
CA ASP A 138 -19.80 -4.19 -0.39
C ASP A 138 -18.88 -3.87 -1.57
N HIS A 139 -17.59 -4.21 -1.40
CA HIS A 139 -16.54 -4.05 -2.41
C HIS A 139 -16.41 -2.59 -2.92
N GLY A 140 -16.53 -1.62 -2.00
CA GLY A 140 -16.33 -0.20 -2.26
C GLY A 140 -17.57 0.54 -2.79
N LYS A 141 -18.77 -0.05 -2.80
CA LYS A 141 -20.02 0.62 -3.23
C LYS A 141 -20.47 1.67 -2.24
N SER A 142 -20.39 1.36 -0.95
CA SER A 142 -20.74 2.29 0.13
C SER A 142 -19.68 2.28 1.23
N TRP A 143 -19.57 3.41 1.94
CA TRP A 143 -18.54 3.62 2.94
C TRP A 143 -19.13 4.22 4.22
N HIS A 144 -18.73 3.67 5.37
CA HIS A 144 -19.22 4.10 6.67
C HIS A 144 -18.06 4.26 7.65
N LYS A 145 -18.11 5.30 8.47
CA LYS A 145 -17.15 5.49 9.54
C LYS A 145 -17.27 4.36 10.57
N VAL A 146 -16.14 3.82 10.99
CA VAL A 146 -16.07 2.84 12.07
C VAL A 146 -15.97 3.58 13.41
N GLU A 147 -17.10 3.76 14.09
CA GLU A 147 -17.21 4.64 15.27
C GLU A 147 -16.28 4.24 16.44
N LYS A 148 -16.00 2.96 16.59
CA LYS A 148 -15.15 2.43 17.66
C LYS A 148 -13.70 2.16 17.23
N ALA A 149 -13.33 2.53 16.00
CA ALA A 149 -11.96 2.31 15.56
C ALA A 149 -10.98 3.19 16.33
N VAL A 150 -9.87 2.57 16.72
CA VAL A 150 -8.79 3.21 17.47
C VAL A 150 -7.47 2.97 16.75
N ILE A 151 -6.70 4.03 16.51
CA ILE A 151 -5.31 3.95 16.04
C ILE A 151 -4.43 4.31 17.23
N ARG A 152 -3.66 3.32 17.70
CA ARG A 152 -2.80 3.47 18.89
C ARG A 152 -1.46 4.10 18.51
N PRO A 153 -0.84 4.88 19.41
CA PRO A 153 0.51 5.39 19.21
C PRO A 153 1.55 4.27 19.22
N ASP A 154 2.73 4.57 18.69
CA ASP A 154 3.91 3.73 18.87
C ASP A 154 4.42 3.77 20.33
N HIS A 155 5.50 3.02 20.63
CA HIS A 155 6.10 2.98 21.97
C HIS A 155 6.67 4.31 22.45
N ARG A 156 6.84 5.29 21.54
CA ARG A 156 7.28 6.67 21.85
C ARG A 156 6.12 7.62 22.12
N GLY A 157 4.88 7.14 22.02
CA GLY A 157 3.68 7.94 22.18
C GLY A 157 3.27 8.71 20.90
N ASN A 158 3.88 8.41 19.75
CA ASN A 158 3.61 9.06 18.48
C ASN A 158 2.47 8.34 17.74
N VAL A 159 1.39 9.06 17.48
CA VAL A 159 0.28 8.53 16.65
C VAL A 159 0.66 8.68 15.18
N PRO A 160 0.69 7.59 14.41
CA PRO A 160 1.10 7.63 13.01
C PRO A 160 0.07 8.37 12.14
N ASP A 161 0.57 8.94 11.06
CA ASP A 161 -0.19 9.56 9.99
C ASP A 161 -0.36 8.58 8.83
N MET A 162 -1.52 8.66 8.15
CA MET A 162 -1.96 7.63 7.20
C MET A 162 -1.80 8.03 5.74
N HIS A 163 -1.65 9.32 5.45
CA HIS A 163 -1.58 9.79 4.07
C HIS A 163 -0.26 9.39 3.39
N PHE A 164 -0.31 9.28 2.07
CA PHE A 164 0.81 8.92 1.21
C PHE A 164 1.52 7.62 1.63
N ALA A 165 0.79 6.55 1.76
CA ALA A 165 1.32 5.20 1.85
C ALA A 165 0.59 4.29 0.86
N GLU A 166 1.28 3.25 0.40
CA GLU A 166 0.68 2.25 -0.48
C GLU A 166 -0.45 1.50 0.23
N HIS A 167 -1.24 0.76 -0.51
CA HIS A 167 -2.29 -0.06 0.06
C HIS A 167 -1.75 -0.98 1.17
N GLY A 168 -2.62 -1.32 2.11
CA GLY A 168 -2.32 -2.36 3.09
C GLY A 168 -2.58 -3.76 2.53
N ILE A 169 -2.06 -4.74 3.24
CA ILE A 169 -2.17 -6.16 2.90
C ILE A 169 -2.79 -6.93 4.06
N THR A 170 -3.39 -8.08 3.76
CA THR A 170 -3.68 -9.12 4.75
C THR A 170 -2.54 -10.12 4.73
N LEU A 171 -1.91 -10.38 5.88
CA LEU A 171 -0.89 -11.41 5.98
C LEU A 171 -1.51 -12.80 5.81
N ARG A 172 -0.88 -13.63 5.01
CA ARG A 172 -1.39 -14.96 4.62
C ARG A 172 -0.63 -16.10 5.29
N HIS A 173 0.58 -15.80 5.77
CA HIS A 173 1.53 -16.82 6.22
C HIS A 173 1.85 -16.71 7.71
N GLY A 174 2.28 -17.85 8.28
CA GLY A 174 2.78 -17.92 9.65
C GLY A 174 1.74 -17.63 10.73
N ARG A 175 2.21 -17.32 11.92
CA ARG A 175 1.38 -17.12 13.13
C ARG A 175 0.51 -15.86 13.09
N HIS A 176 0.76 -14.95 12.16
CA HIS A 176 0.03 -13.69 12.01
C HIS A 176 -0.90 -13.69 10.79
N ALA A 177 -1.19 -14.87 10.23
CA ALA A 177 -2.16 -14.99 9.13
C ALA A 177 -3.51 -14.37 9.53
N GLY A 178 -4.08 -13.56 8.64
CA GLY A 178 -5.30 -12.77 8.90
C GLY A 178 -5.04 -11.35 9.45
N ARG A 179 -3.81 -11.03 9.86
CA ARG A 179 -3.45 -9.67 10.27
C ARG A 179 -3.55 -8.71 9.09
N LEU A 180 -4.19 -7.58 9.31
CA LEU A 180 -4.13 -6.44 8.40
C LEU A 180 -2.87 -5.64 8.71
N LEU A 181 -2.07 -5.32 7.70
CA LEU A 181 -0.83 -4.56 7.85
C LEU A 181 -0.73 -3.52 6.75
N ARG A 182 -0.38 -2.28 7.11
CA ARG A 182 -0.08 -1.24 6.13
C ARG A 182 1.03 -0.31 6.62
N ALA A 183 1.77 0.25 5.66
CA ALA A 183 2.74 1.30 5.96
C ALA A 183 2.03 2.55 6.49
N ALA A 184 2.70 3.22 7.41
CA ALA A 184 2.32 4.49 7.99
C ALA A 184 3.58 5.30 8.30
N ARG A 185 3.44 6.54 8.77
CA ARG A 185 4.60 7.34 9.16
C ARG A 185 4.26 8.29 10.31
N TRP A 186 5.25 8.70 11.06
CA TRP A 186 5.13 9.82 11.97
C TRP A 186 5.72 11.09 11.33
N TYR A 187 4.93 12.17 11.30
CA TYR A 187 5.26 13.39 10.57
C TYR A 187 6.00 14.45 11.39
N ALA A 188 6.61 14.09 12.50
CA ALA A 188 7.54 14.89 13.32
C ALA A 188 7.14 16.36 13.58
N GLY A 189 5.84 16.64 13.73
CA GLY A 189 5.38 17.97 14.17
C GLY A 189 4.95 18.93 13.06
N GLY A 190 4.34 18.40 11.99
CA GLY A 190 3.57 19.20 11.03
C GLY A 190 4.35 19.71 9.83
N ASP A 191 3.79 20.71 9.17
CA ASP A 191 4.18 21.27 7.87
C ASP A 191 5.59 21.87 7.78
N ASN A 192 6.32 21.88 8.88
CA ASN A 192 7.67 22.41 8.86
C ASN A 192 8.62 21.45 8.15
N ARG A 193 8.98 21.76 6.90
CA ARG A 193 9.96 20.99 6.11
C ARG A 193 11.28 20.77 6.84
N GLY A 194 11.66 21.61 7.77
CA GLY A 194 12.81 21.42 8.66
C GLY A 194 12.70 20.21 9.58
N ASN A 195 11.48 19.68 9.81
CA ASN A 195 11.27 18.47 10.61
C ASN A 195 11.32 17.16 9.79
N LEU A 196 11.26 17.22 8.46
CA LEU A 196 11.30 16.03 7.60
C LEU A 196 12.48 15.09 7.87
N PRO A 197 13.70 15.57 8.18
CA PRO A 197 14.81 14.68 8.55
C PRO A 197 14.60 13.89 9.85
N ARG A 198 13.62 14.27 10.67
CA ARG A 198 13.30 13.62 11.97
C ARG A 198 12.13 12.66 11.87
N MET A 199 11.35 12.71 10.81
CA MET A 199 10.24 11.79 10.61
C MET A 199 10.74 10.38 10.34
N TYR A 200 9.87 9.41 10.52
CA TYR A 200 10.16 8.01 10.24
C TYR A 200 8.91 7.26 9.80
N ASN A 201 9.14 6.24 9.00
CA ASN A 201 8.11 5.26 8.71
C ASN A 201 7.87 4.33 9.90
N THR A 202 6.69 3.80 9.94
CA THR A 202 6.22 2.72 10.80
C THR A 202 5.19 1.92 10.02
N ALA A 203 4.54 0.97 10.65
CA ALA A 203 3.35 0.32 10.11
C ALA A 203 2.23 0.33 11.15
N ILE A 204 0.99 0.29 10.71
CA ILE A 204 -0.13 -0.04 11.56
C ILE A 204 -0.65 -1.43 11.21
N TYR A 205 -1.11 -2.16 12.22
CA TYR A 205 -1.65 -3.50 12.05
C TYR A 205 -2.90 -3.72 12.91
N SER A 206 -3.80 -4.58 12.43
CA SER A 206 -4.99 -4.99 13.15
C SER A 206 -5.13 -6.50 13.15
N ASP A 207 -5.41 -7.08 14.33
CA ASP A 207 -5.70 -8.50 14.55
C ASP A 207 -7.18 -8.74 14.89
N ASP A 208 -8.01 -7.70 14.82
CA ASP A 208 -9.43 -7.72 15.22
C ASP A 208 -10.39 -7.19 14.14
N GLY A 209 -10.00 -7.34 12.85
CA GLY A 209 -10.85 -6.94 11.71
C GLY A 209 -11.01 -5.42 11.59
N GLY A 210 -9.94 -4.67 11.84
CA GLY A 210 -9.89 -3.22 11.59
C GLY A 210 -10.55 -2.35 12.68
N VAL A 211 -10.80 -2.89 13.86
CA VAL A 211 -11.33 -2.13 15.00
C VAL A 211 -10.20 -1.47 15.79
N THR A 212 -9.18 -2.25 16.16
CA THR A 212 -7.97 -1.71 16.80
C THR A 212 -6.79 -1.79 15.84
N TRP A 213 -6.17 -0.66 15.60
CA TRP A 213 -4.94 -0.54 14.83
C TRP A 213 -3.80 -0.21 15.76
N ASN A 214 -2.90 -1.14 15.95
CA ASN A 214 -1.67 -0.97 16.72
C ASN A 214 -0.57 -0.45 15.80
N THR A 215 0.42 0.23 16.37
CA THR A 215 1.57 0.77 15.64
C THR A 215 2.80 -0.08 15.91
N SER A 216 3.53 -0.43 14.84
CA SER A 216 4.80 -1.16 14.91
C SER A 216 5.93 -0.31 15.51
N GLU A 217 7.07 -0.94 15.78
CA GLU A 217 8.31 -0.21 15.98
C GLU A 217 8.62 0.68 14.76
N PRO A 218 9.30 1.82 14.96
CA PRO A 218 9.75 2.66 13.87
C PRO A 218 10.66 1.92 12.89
N PHE A 219 10.54 2.31 11.63
CA PHE A 219 11.55 1.95 10.63
C PHE A 219 12.94 2.41 11.11
N PRO A 220 14.00 1.63 10.93
CA PRO A 220 15.31 1.90 11.54
C PRO A 220 16.00 3.20 11.09
N GLU A 221 15.55 3.78 9.97
CA GLU A 221 16.14 4.98 9.40
C GLU A 221 15.20 6.20 9.50
N LEU A 222 15.77 7.34 9.85
CA LEU A 222 15.07 8.63 9.87
C LEU A 222 15.01 9.26 8.47
N GLY A 223 14.16 10.29 8.34
CA GLY A 223 13.93 10.96 7.05
C GLY A 223 13.14 10.10 6.07
N THR A 224 12.63 8.95 6.51
CA THR A 224 11.78 8.06 5.72
C THR A 224 10.34 8.55 5.71
N GLY A 225 9.62 8.28 4.65
CA GLY A 225 8.29 8.86 4.43
C GLY A 225 7.28 7.89 3.87
N GLU A 226 7.01 7.95 2.59
CA GLU A 226 5.98 7.16 1.93
C GLU A 226 6.45 5.71 1.76
N GLY A 227 5.73 4.77 2.36
CA GLY A 227 6.11 3.37 2.44
C GLY A 227 5.12 2.41 1.78
N ALA A 228 5.63 1.23 1.45
CA ALA A 228 4.87 0.10 0.92
C ALA A 228 5.36 -1.20 1.55
N VAL A 229 4.48 -2.18 1.69
CA VAL A 229 4.79 -3.49 2.28
C VAL A 229 4.31 -4.62 1.38
N ALA A 230 5.05 -5.72 1.36
CA ALA A 230 4.66 -6.95 0.68
C ALA A 230 5.08 -8.16 1.52
N GLU A 231 4.19 -9.14 1.69
CA GLU A 231 4.50 -10.39 2.36
C GLU A 231 5.02 -11.41 1.35
N LEU A 232 6.09 -12.12 1.69
CA LEU A 232 6.62 -13.22 0.91
C LEU A 232 6.02 -14.57 1.30
N SER A 233 6.20 -15.58 0.46
CA SER A 233 5.69 -16.94 0.68
C SER A 233 6.26 -17.62 1.94
N ASP A 234 7.39 -17.16 2.45
CA ASP A 234 7.99 -17.61 3.70
C ASP A 234 7.50 -16.85 4.95
N GLY A 235 6.58 -15.90 4.77
CA GLY A 235 5.98 -15.09 5.84
C GLY A 235 6.81 -13.86 6.25
N ARG A 236 7.96 -13.62 5.65
CA ARG A 236 8.68 -12.36 5.84
C ARG A 236 7.93 -11.22 5.15
N VAL A 237 7.99 -10.04 5.75
CA VAL A 237 7.43 -8.82 5.17
C VAL A 237 8.57 -7.92 4.71
N TYR A 238 8.58 -7.62 3.41
CA TYR A 238 9.44 -6.61 2.80
C TYR A 238 8.81 -5.24 2.97
N TYR A 239 9.59 -4.27 3.49
CA TYR A 239 9.20 -2.86 3.58
C TYR A 239 10.06 -2.03 2.63
N ASN A 240 9.43 -1.34 1.70
CA ASN A 240 10.09 -0.39 0.80
C ASN A 240 9.67 1.04 1.15
N SER A 241 10.62 1.90 1.45
CA SER A 241 10.38 3.25 1.97
C SER A 241 11.01 4.33 1.09
N ARG A 242 10.24 5.39 0.84
CA ARG A 242 10.77 6.63 0.31
C ARG A 242 11.80 7.23 1.26
N ARG A 243 12.88 7.73 0.70
CA ARG A 243 13.87 8.56 1.38
C ARG A 243 13.50 10.02 1.23
N HIS A 244 12.58 10.48 2.09
CA HIS A 244 11.94 11.78 1.95
C HIS A 244 12.88 12.96 2.25
N ALA A 245 13.79 12.78 3.21
CA ALA A 245 14.84 13.74 3.53
C ALA A 245 16.04 13.02 4.16
N ASP A 246 17.24 13.54 3.92
CA ASP A 246 18.43 13.05 4.62
C ASP A 246 18.53 13.66 6.02
N PRO A 247 18.84 12.85 7.05
CA PRO A 247 19.22 13.36 8.35
C PRO A 247 20.44 14.26 8.24
N PRO A 248 20.56 15.30 9.10
CA PRO A 248 21.73 16.16 9.13
C PRO A 248 23.04 15.36 9.26
N GLY A 249 24.01 15.65 8.41
CA GLY A 249 25.31 14.96 8.40
C GLY A 249 25.31 13.61 7.70
N SER A 250 24.20 13.16 7.13
CA SER A 250 24.16 11.94 6.33
C SER A 250 24.98 12.12 5.05
N LYS A 251 25.59 11.01 4.60
CA LYS A 251 26.37 10.94 3.34
C LYS A 251 25.64 10.15 2.26
N TYR A 252 24.32 9.94 2.43
CA TYR A 252 23.55 9.09 1.52
C TYR A 252 23.24 9.82 0.22
N ASN A 253 23.84 9.37 -0.84
CA ASN A 253 23.59 9.72 -2.22
C ASN A 253 23.98 8.49 -3.08
N PRO A 254 23.21 7.99 -4.00
CA PRO A 254 22.14 8.60 -4.79
C PRO A 254 20.73 8.50 -4.17
N ALA A 255 19.72 9.05 -4.90
CA ALA A 255 18.30 8.97 -4.56
C ALA A 255 17.75 7.57 -4.83
N LEU A 256 17.92 6.69 -3.86
CA LEU A 256 17.46 5.31 -3.86
C LEU A 256 16.54 5.06 -2.67
N ARG A 257 15.69 4.05 -2.78
CA ARG A 257 14.75 3.66 -1.71
C ARG A 257 15.48 3.05 -0.53
N TRP A 258 14.92 3.22 0.66
CA TRP A 258 15.24 2.40 1.83
C TRP A 258 14.41 1.12 1.83
N GLU A 259 15.00 0.03 2.30
CA GLU A 259 14.35 -1.26 2.51
C GLU A 259 14.64 -1.81 3.90
N ALA A 260 13.71 -2.59 4.43
CA ALA A 260 13.87 -3.34 5.68
C ALA A 260 12.96 -4.57 5.66
N TRP A 261 13.18 -5.47 6.61
CA TRP A 261 12.49 -6.75 6.71
C TRP A 261 11.85 -6.95 8.08
N SER A 262 10.71 -7.65 8.11
CA SER A 262 10.08 -8.13 9.33
C SER A 262 9.88 -9.64 9.25
N GLU A 263 10.20 -10.34 10.35
CA GLU A 263 9.97 -11.78 10.55
C GLU A 263 8.87 -12.05 11.57
N ASP A 264 8.25 -11.00 12.10
CA ASP A 264 7.27 -11.05 13.18
C ASP A 264 5.91 -10.42 12.81
N GLY A 265 5.61 -10.42 11.48
CA GLY A 265 4.34 -9.92 10.97
C GLY A 265 4.19 -8.40 11.05
N GLY A 266 5.29 -7.67 10.86
CA GLY A 266 5.31 -6.22 10.80
C GLY A 266 5.40 -5.53 12.15
N LEU A 267 5.80 -6.23 13.23
CA LEU A 267 5.99 -5.62 14.55
C LEU A 267 7.32 -4.88 14.66
N THR A 268 8.39 -5.51 14.15
CA THR A 268 9.74 -4.93 14.15
C THR A 268 10.36 -5.00 12.75
N TRP A 269 11.30 -4.10 12.49
CA TRP A 269 11.98 -3.97 11.19
C TRP A 269 13.49 -4.12 11.38
N LYS A 270 14.10 -4.96 10.55
CA LYS A 270 15.52 -5.31 10.61
C LYS A 270 16.19 -5.12 9.24
N ASP A 271 17.50 -5.21 9.23
CA ASP A 271 18.33 -5.21 8.02
C ASP A 271 18.07 -4.02 7.10
N ALA A 272 17.87 -2.85 7.73
CA ALA A 272 17.62 -1.62 6.98
C ALA A 272 18.83 -1.29 6.09
N ALA A 273 18.58 -1.15 4.80
CA ALA A 273 19.58 -0.86 3.79
C ALA A 273 19.03 0.05 2.72
N MET A 274 19.90 0.71 1.99
CA MET A 274 19.53 1.42 0.77
C MET A 274 19.47 0.40 -0.38
N CYS A 275 18.30 0.26 -1.01
CA CYS A 275 18.16 -0.57 -2.19
C CYS A 275 19.07 -0.04 -3.30
N ARG A 276 19.91 -0.90 -3.86
CA ARG A 276 20.94 -0.49 -4.85
C ARG A 276 20.36 -0.19 -6.23
N ILE A 277 19.12 -0.58 -6.49
CA ILE A 277 18.50 -0.57 -7.84
C ILE A 277 17.31 0.36 -7.90
N LEU A 278 16.38 0.26 -6.95
CA LEU A 278 15.11 0.97 -7.00
C LEU A 278 15.29 2.47 -6.75
N PRO A 279 14.88 3.33 -7.70
CA PRO A 279 14.98 4.77 -7.53
C PRO A 279 13.94 5.30 -6.55
N ASP A 280 14.27 6.40 -5.90
CA ASP A 280 13.34 7.19 -5.12
C ASP A 280 12.74 8.34 -5.94
N GLY A 281 12.34 8.08 -7.18
CA GLY A 281 11.85 9.08 -8.13
C GLY A 281 12.99 9.73 -8.94
N ALA A 282 13.07 11.08 -8.94
CA ALA A 282 14.10 11.81 -9.67
C ALA A 282 15.49 11.58 -9.04
N ARG A 283 16.43 11.04 -9.83
CA ARG A 283 17.72 10.53 -9.31
C ARG A 283 18.76 11.58 -8.94
N LYS A 284 18.61 12.84 -9.37
CA LYS A 284 19.62 13.88 -9.13
C LYS A 284 19.48 14.59 -7.80
N SER A 285 18.37 14.46 -7.11
CA SER A 285 18.19 15.11 -5.82
C SER A 285 17.30 14.28 -4.89
N ILE A 286 17.45 14.52 -3.58
CA ILE A 286 16.62 13.91 -2.53
C ILE A 286 15.82 15.03 -1.89
N GLY A 287 14.60 14.70 -1.50
CA GLY A 287 13.75 15.63 -0.78
C GLY A 287 12.30 15.66 -1.27
N PRO A 288 11.50 16.56 -0.71
CA PRO A 288 10.05 16.58 -0.95
C PRO A 288 9.63 16.77 -2.40
N GLY A 289 10.51 17.40 -3.19
CA GLY A 289 10.23 17.67 -4.61
C GLY A 289 10.68 16.56 -5.57
N SER A 290 11.53 15.65 -5.14
CA SER A 290 12.27 14.71 -6.03
C SER A 290 11.80 13.28 -5.91
N GLY A 291 11.69 12.75 -4.69
CA GLY A 291 11.21 11.39 -4.44
C GLY A 291 9.72 11.28 -4.68
N CYS A 292 9.24 10.07 -4.96
CA CYS A 292 7.83 9.77 -5.19
C CYS A 292 7.33 8.69 -4.25
N PHE A 293 6.04 8.78 -3.92
CA PHE A 293 5.27 7.63 -3.49
C PHE A 293 5.33 6.54 -4.57
N ALA A 294 5.44 5.29 -4.17
CA ALA A 294 5.73 4.16 -5.04
C ALA A 294 4.74 3.02 -4.82
N GLY A 295 4.34 2.36 -5.90
CA GLY A 295 3.58 1.13 -5.86
C GLY A 295 4.46 -0.09 -5.55
N LEU A 296 3.92 -1.04 -4.79
CA LEU A 296 4.54 -2.32 -4.51
C LEU A 296 3.47 -3.40 -4.36
N VAL A 297 3.61 -4.49 -5.10
CA VAL A 297 2.70 -5.64 -4.98
C VAL A 297 3.46 -6.95 -5.19
N ARG A 298 3.11 -7.99 -4.44
CA ARG A 298 3.46 -9.37 -4.76
C ARG A 298 2.33 -9.99 -5.59
N LEU A 299 2.66 -10.61 -6.72
CA LEU A 299 1.66 -11.32 -7.52
C LEU A 299 1.15 -12.53 -6.72
N PRO A 300 -0.17 -12.81 -6.74
CA PRO A 300 -0.77 -13.95 -6.04
C PRO A 300 -0.52 -15.25 -6.83
N VAL A 301 0.74 -15.62 -7.01
CA VAL A 301 1.17 -16.81 -7.74
C VAL A 301 1.73 -17.84 -6.77
N LYS A 302 1.17 -19.04 -6.80
CA LYS A 302 1.53 -20.14 -5.89
C LYS A 302 3.02 -20.50 -5.99
N GLY A 303 3.66 -20.48 -4.82
CA GLY A 303 5.08 -20.87 -4.69
C GLY A 303 6.06 -19.93 -5.40
N ARG A 304 5.66 -18.69 -5.69
CA ARG A 304 6.49 -17.68 -6.34
C ARG A 304 6.44 -16.36 -5.59
N ASP A 305 7.59 -15.76 -5.36
CA ASP A 305 7.72 -14.42 -4.80
C ASP A 305 8.06 -13.41 -5.90
N ILE A 306 7.10 -13.19 -6.81
CA ILE A 306 7.21 -12.20 -7.88
C ILE A 306 6.69 -10.88 -7.35
N LEU A 307 7.60 -9.90 -7.18
CA LEU A 307 7.26 -8.56 -6.74
C LEU A 307 7.36 -7.57 -7.90
N LEU A 308 6.41 -6.63 -7.91
CA LEU A 308 6.45 -5.49 -8.81
C LEU A 308 6.57 -4.21 -8.00
N TYR A 309 7.42 -3.32 -8.44
CA TYR A 309 7.63 -1.98 -7.88
C TYR A 309 7.43 -0.94 -8.98
N SER A 310 6.72 0.15 -8.68
CA SER A 310 6.54 1.25 -9.64
C SER A 310 6.98 2.59 -9.07
N ASN A 311 7.66 3.38 -9.88
CA ASN A 311 8.06 4.76 -9.57
C ASN A 311 8.50 5.50 -10.84
N CYS A 312 8.77 6.79 -10.72
CA CYS A 312 9.49 7.55 -11.75
C CYS A 312 10.91 7.02 -11.93
N ASP A 313 11.36 6.85 -13.17
CA ASP A 313 12.74 6.45 -13.52
C ASP A 313 13.46 7.61 -14.22
N SER A 314 13.53 8.74 -13.55
CA SER A 314 14.14 9.95 -14.11
C SER A 314 15.60 10.09 -13.73
N VAL A 315 16.46 10.31 -14.72
CA VAL A 315 17.88 10.65 -14.49
C VAL A 315 18.10 12.15 -14.21
N THR A 316 17.02 12.92 -14.19
CA THR A 316 17.01 14.38 -13.93
C THR A 316 16.56 14.67 -12.49
N ALA A 317 16.34 15.95 -12.15
CA ALA A 317 15.71 16.38 -10.91
C ALA A 317 14.17 16.40 -10.99
N GLU A 318 13.59 16.11 -12.15
CA GLU A 318 12.16 16.14 -12.37
C GLU A 318 11.54 14.75 -12.27
N ARG A 319 10.32 14.68 -11.73
CA ARG A 319 9.52 13.47 -11.70
C ARG A 319 8.93 13.20 -13.07
N ARG A 320 9.28 12.05 -13.67
CA ARG A 320 8.80 11.62 -14.98
C ARG A 320 9.06 10.14 -15.20
N ASP A 321 8.47 9.60 -16.26
CA ASP A 321 8.73 8.28 -16.81
C ASP A 321 8.42 7.15 -15.80
N VAL A 322 7.12 7.01 -15.42
CA VAL A 322 6.72 5.91 -14.51
C VAL A 322 7.06 4.58 -15.15
N THR A 323 7.85 3.83 -14.40
CA THR A 323 8.41 2.54 -14.79
C THR A 323 8.04 1.49 -13.75
N VAL A 324 7.85 0.25 -14.18
CA VAL A 324 7.67 -0.92 -13.31
C VAL A 324 8.92 -1.77 -13.33
N TRP A 325 9.43 -2.12 -12.15
CA TRP A 325 10.49 -3.12 -11.94
C TRP A 325 9.89 -4.43 -11.49
N VAL A 326 10.53 -5.53 -11.85
CA VAL A 326 10.10 -6.89 -11.46
C VAL A 326 11.24 -7.59 -10.75
N SER A 327 10.92 -8.17 -9.59
CA SER A 327 11.76 -9.15 -8.89
C SER A 327 11.10 -10.52 -8.97
N PHE A 328 11.90 -11.58 -9.19
CA PHE A 328 11.42 -12.96 -9.24
C PHE A 328 11.91 -13.79 -8.05
N ASP A 329 12.63 -13.18 -7.14
CA ASP A 329 13.29 -13.78 -5.97
C ASP A 329 12.99 -13.08 -4.65
N GLY A 330 11.80 -12.47 -4.55
CA GLY A 330 11.33 -11.82 -3.31
C GLY A 330 12.14 -10.59 -2.92
N ALA A 331 12.40 -9.68 -3.85
CA ALA A 331 13.16 -8.44 -3.69
C ALA A 331 14.68 -8.61 -3.54
N GLY A 332 15.23 -9.82 -3.73
CA GLY A 332 16.68 -10.05 -3.75
C GLY A 332 17.36 -9.36 -4.92
N THR A 333 16.75 -9.46 -6.10
CA THR A 333 17.19 -8.77 -7.31
C THR A 333 16.00 -8.15 -8.06
N TRP A 334 16.30 -7.19 -8.95
CA TRP A 334 15.33 -6.51 -9.80
C TRP A 334 15.83 -6.50 -11.26
N PRO A 335 15.87 -7.68 -11.92
CA PRO A 335 16.54 -7.85 -13.21
C PRO A 335 15.80 -7.21 -14.39
N LEU A 336 14.50 -6.92 -14.25
CA LEU A 336 13.67 -6.41 -15.32
C LEU A 336 13.02 -5.10 -14.93
N LYS A 337 12.91 -4.19 -15.90
CA LYS A 337 12.05 -3.01 -15.80
C LYS A 337 11.42 -2.66 -17.15
N ARG A 338 10.20 -2.12 -17.11
CA ARG A 338 9.53 -1.59 -18.29
C ARG A 338 8.84 -0.26 -18.00
N ARG A 339 9.04 0.73 -18.86
CA ARG A 339 8.36 2.04 -18.77
C ARG A 339 6.90 1.87 -19.19
N VAL A 340 5.98 2.35 -18.35
CA VAL A 340 4.54 2.37 -18.58
C VAL A 340 4.06 3.73 -19.07
N TRP A 341 4.61 4.81 -18.52
CA TRP A 341 4.26 6.17 -18.88
C TRP A 341 5.49 6.99 -19.26
N GLU A 342 5.46 7.65 -20.40
CA GLU A 342 6.52 8.55 -20.84
C GLU A 342 6.15 10.01 -20.56
N GLY A 343 7.08 10.78 -20.00
CA GLY A 343 6.90 12.21 -19.76
C GLY A 343 6.57 12.55 -18.30
N PRO A 344 6.05 13.77 -18.05
CA PRO A 344 5.76 14.26 -16.71
C PRO A 344 4.83 13.30 -15.98
N SER A 345 5.24 12.85 -14.78
CA SER A 345 4.48 11.91 -13.96
C SER A 345 4.92 12.00 -12.50
N ALA A 346 4.18 11.38 -11.59
CA ALA A 346 4.54 11.42 -10.18
C ALA A 346 4.19 10.12 -9.45
N TYR A 347 3.18 10.14 -8.59
CA TYR A 347 2.85 9.03 -7.71
C TYR A 347 2.23 7.86 -8.47
N SER A 348 2.44 6.66 -7.97
CA SER A 348 1.88 5.45 -8.57
C SER A 348 1.60 4.39 -7.51
N SER A 349 0.57 3.59 -7.72
CA SER A 349 0.13 2.48 -6.87
C SER A 349 -0.12 1.25 -7.71
N LEU A 350 0.29 0.08 -7.23
CA LEU A 350 0.21 -1.21 -7.91
C LEU A 350 -0.72 -2.17 -7.17
N ASN A 351 -1.50 -2.95 -7.90
CA ASN A 351 -2.18 -4.14 -7.38
C ASN A 351 -2.29 -5.23 -8.44
N ALA A 352 -2.61 -6.44 -8.02
CA ALA A 352 -2.78 -7.59 -8.90
C ALA A 352 -4.19 -8.17 -8.80
N GLY A 353 -4.66 -8.71 -9.91
CA GLY A 353 -5.95 -9.39 -10.00
C GLY A 353 -5.99 -10.65 -9.16
N ARG A 354 -7.22 -11.05 -8.80
CA ARG A 354 -7.46 -12.21 -7.94
C ARG A 354 -7.82 -13.45 -8.75
N PRO A 355 -7.26 -14.60 -8.38
CA PRO A 355 -7.58 -15.88 -9.01
C PRO A 355 -9.10 -16.16 -9.00
N GLY A 356 -9.61 -16.74 -10.09
CA GLY A 356 -11.02 -17.12 -10.23
C GLY A 356 -11.99 -15.96 -10.43
N THR A 357 -11.52 -14.74 -10.67
CA THR A 357 -12.36 -13.55 -10.85
C THR A 357 -12.14 -12.89 -12.22
N ALA A 358 -12.95 -11.88 -12.55
CA ALA A 358 -12.77 -11.09 -13.79
C ALA A 358 -11.43 -10.34 -13.84
N SER A 359 -10.76 -10.16 -12.70
CA SER A 359 -9.46 -9.49 -12.59
C SER A 359 -8.28 -10.45 -12.72
N GLU A 360 -8.49 -11.77 -12.77
CA GLU A 360 -7.41 -12.76 -12.83
C GLU A 360 -6.44 -12.50 -13.97
N GLY A 361 -5.14 -12.63 -13.70
CA GLY A 361 -4.07 -12.47 -14.67
C GLY A 361 -3.70 -11.02 -15.00
N TRP A 362 -4.41 -10.04 -14.45
CA TRP A 362 -4.15 -8.63 -14.69
C TRP A 362 -3.36 -7.97 -13.56
N ILE A 363 -2.56 -7.01 -13.96
CA ILE A 363 -1.80 -6.11 -13.08
C ILE A 363 -2.34 -4.71 -13.33
N TYR A 364 -2.57 -3.97 -12.25
CA TYR A 364 -3.13 -2.63 -12.28
C TYR A 364 -2.14 -1.63 -11.70
N LEU A 365 -1.85 -0.59 -12.47
CA LEU A 365 -1.02 0.52 -12.05
C LEU A 365 -1.82 1.82 -12.20
N LEU A 366 -2.22 2.42 -11.08
CA LEU A 366 -2.81 3.75 -11.08
C LEU A 366 -1.71 4.78 -10.86
N LEU A 367 -1.58 5.77 -11.75
CA LEU A 367 -0.50 6.74 -11.73
C LEU A 367 -0.99 8.17 -11.99
N GLU A 368 -0.27 9.14 -11.46
CA GLU A 368 -0.36 10.53 -11.85
C GLU A 368 0.54 10.77 -13.08
N GLY A 369 0.01 11.43 -14.11
CA GLY A 369 0.76 11.77 -15.31
C GLY A 369 0.03 12.75 -16.18
N GLY A 370 0.76 13.41 -17.09
CA GLY A 370 0.18 14.35 -18.04
C GLY A 370 1.13 14.65 -19.17
N LYS A 371 0.65 15.45 -20.11
CA LYS A 371 1.46 15.91 -21.24
C LYS A 371 2.31 17.13 -20.87
N SER A 372 1.73 18.05 -20.13
CA SER A 372 2.35 19.32 -19.75
C SER A 372 2.77 19.36 -18.28
N HIS A 373 2.06 18.64 -17.42
CA HIS A 373 2.29 18.67 -15.97
C HIS A 373 2.09 17.30 -15.34
N ARG A 374 2.93 16.95 -14.35
CA ARG A 374 2.94 15.65 -13.66
C ARG A 374 1.71 15.31 -12.83
N TYR A 375 0.82 16.28 -12.58
CA TYR A 375 -0.42 16.13 -11.81
C TYR A 375 -1.65 16.49 -12.66
N GLU A 376 -1.53 16.42 -13.98
CA GLU A 376 -2.60 16.79 -14.90
C GLU A 376 -3.77 15.78 -14.83
N ASP A 377 -3.45 14.49 -14.86
CA ASP A 377 -4.43 13.42 -14.93
C ASP A 377 -4.03 12.22 -14.05
N GLY A 378 -5.04 11.41 -13.70
CA GLY A 378 -4.85 10.07 -13.17
C GLY A 378 -5.15 9.00 -14.22
N HIS A 379 -4.16 8.15 -14.48
CA HIS A 379 -4.24 7.09 -15.48
C HIS A 379 -4.14 5.72 -14.84
N LEU A 380 -4.99 4.81 -15.25
CA LEU A 380 -4.85 3.39 -14.97
C LEU A 380 -4.19 2.71 -16.17
N ALA A 381 -3.08 2.04 -15.94
CA ALA A 381 -2.54 1.04 -16.83
C ALA A 381 -2.99 -0.34 -16.32
N ARG A 382 -3.61 -1.13 -17.20
CA ARG A 382 -3.99 -2.52 -17.01
C ARG A 382 -3.16 -3.37 -17.95
N PHE A 383 -2.36 -4.28 -17.43
CA PHE A 383 -1.43 -5.10 -18.23
C PHE A 383 -1.21 -6.46 -17.59
N ASN A 384 -0.55 -7.37 -18.31
CA ASN A 384 -0.16 -8.68 -17.79
C ASN A 384 1.38 -8.81 -17.67
N LEU A 385 1.85 -9.92 -17.07
CA LEU A 385 3.27 -10.15 -16.88
C LEU A 385 4.00 -10.36 -18.22
N SER A 386 3.36 -10.99 -19.21
CA SER A 386 3.93 -11.13 -20.57
C SER A 386 4.26 -9.78 -21.20
N TRP A 387 3.43 -8.77 -20.97
CA TRP A 387 3.76 -7.42 -21.43
C TRP A 387 5.02 -6.89 -20.73
N LEU A 388 5.16 -7.07 -19.41
CA LEU A 388 6.38 -6.67 -18.70
C LEU A 388 7.63 -7.41 -19.21
N LEU A 389 7.49 -8.67 -19.62
CA LEU A 389 8.53 -9.50 -20.21
C LEU A 389 8.81 -9.18 -21.68
N GLU A 390 8.60 -7.92 -22.09
CA GLU A 390 8.87 -7.42 -23.45
C GLU A 390 8.03 -8.07 -24.55
N GLY A 391 6.90 -8.65 -24.17
CA GLY A 391 5.99 -9.33 -25.08
C GLY A 391 6.33 -10.80 -25.32
N GLU A 392 7.26 -11.37 -24.57
CA GLU A 392 7.49 -12.81 -24.61
C GLU A 392 6.24 -13.56 -24.11
N GLU A 393 5.65 -14.35 -25.01
CA GLU A 393 4.59 -15.28 -24.69
C GLU A 393 5.20 -16.65 -24.37
N THR A 394 5.07 -17.06 -23.10
CA THR A 394 5.36 -18.46 -22.75
C THR A 394 4.03 -19.18 -22.61
N GLY A 395 3.56 -19.82 -23.69
CA GLY A 395 2.27 -20.54 -23.74
C GLY A 395 2.14 -21.67 -22.72
N ASP A 396 3.26 -22.09 -22.12
CA ASP A 396 3.34 -23.08 -21.05
C ASP A 396 3.31 -22.45 -19.63
N GLY A 397 3.16 -21.11 -19.52
CA GLY A 397 3.16 -20.39 -18.23
C GLY A 397 4.50 -20.39 -17.50
N LYS A 398 5.61 -20.72 -18.17
CA LYS A 398 6.96 -20.65 -17.59
C LYS A 398 7.61 -19.30 -17.84
N LEU A 399 8.44 -18.89 -16.91
CA LEU A 399 9.27 -17.69 -17.11
C LEU A 399 10.30 -17.95 -18.20
N PRO A 400 10.67 -16.91 -18.99
CA PRO A 400 11.74 -17.03 -19.98
C PRO A 400 13.06 -17.51 -19.35
N GLY A 401 13.73 -18.46 -19.97
CA GLY A 401 14.99 -19.04 -19.44
C GLY A 401 16.16 -18.05 -19.34
N TRP A 402 16.06 -16.85 -19.90
CA TRP A 402 17.05 -15.79 -19.71
C TRP A 402 16.96 -15.13 -18.32
N LEU A 403 15.85 -15.32 -17.57
CA LEU A 403 15.71 -14.87 -16.18
C LEU A 403 16.48 -15.75 -15.18
N ASP A 404 16.85 -16.95 -15.57
CA ASP A 404 17.57 -17.92 -14.74
C ASP A 404 19.11 -17.79 -14.87
N ARG A 405 19.62 -16.69 -15.46
CA ARG A 405 21.05 -16.48 -15.74
C ARG A 405 21.70 -15.43 -14.85
#